data_5ee9e9aa7235853ae185086f27457783
#
_entry.id   5ee9e9aa7235853ae185086f27457783
#
_cell.length_a   1.000
_cell.length_b   1.000
_cell.length_c   1.000
_cell.angle_alpha   90.00
_cell.angle_beta   90.00
_cell.angle_gamma   90.00
#
_symmetry.space_group_name_H-M   'P 1'
#
loop_
_entity.id
_entity.type
_entity.pdbx_description
1 polymer ?
#
loop_
_entity_poly.entity_id
_entity_poly.type
_entity_poly.pdbx_seq_one_letter_code
_entity_poly.pdbx_strand_id
1 'polypeptide(L)'
;MDHVIAQLREQVLDAARQQHTILIEGGGTKNFYGNPALDIIDKVALNSSDKVARNSTDKAALNTSHSGVPHMMSNSVALKLNSLHGIINYQPTELVVTAWAGTPLQEVVDTLAASSQMLAFDPPSFGAQATLGGCVAAGLAGPGRYSGGPVKDYVLGTHLLTASGNILKFGGEVMKNVAGYDVSRLLVGSLGMFGPLTQVSVKVAPMPQDVCTLEFALDEASALAICHSWRAQPLPISATAWQSTEGTSGCLRVRLAGAGAALKTARLRMGGQVLPEAQALEFWAALREQKLSFFTTPSLWRLAVAPGTPVLNLGPTLIEWGGGQRWVASALDATTVRRVAEQAGGHATLFRSPRDQTVPDQGVFHPLTDGVLAVVQRLKQEFDPLGLFNPGRLVHGL
;
A
#
# COMPACT_ATOMS: atom_id res chain seq x y z
N MET A 1 23.97 12.73 -9.77
CA MET A 1 23.18 11.49 -9.60
C MET A 1 23.89 10.24 -10.11
N ASP A 2 24.64 10.30 -11.18
CA ASP A 2 25.34 9.12 -11.73
C ASP A 2 26.27 8.43 -10.73
N HIS A 3 26.97 9.20 -9.87
CA HIS A 3 27.79 8.64 -8.79
C HIS A 3 26.95 7.87 -7.76
N VAL A 4 25.79 8.39 -7.37
CA VAL A 4 24.89 7.70 -6.43
C VAL A 4 24.38 6.40 -7.03
N ILE A 5 23.99 6.42 -8.31
CA ILE A 5 23.57 5.20 -9.02
C ILE A 5 24.71 4.20 -9.09
N ALA A 6 25.94 4.64 -9.37
CA ALA A 6 27.11 3.77 -9.40
C ALA A 6 27.37 3.12 -8.03
N GLN A 7 27.23 3.88 -6.94
CA GLN A 7 27.36 3.34 -5.59
C GLN A 7 26.28 2.29 -5.27
N LEU A 8 25.01 2.55 -5.61
CA LEU A 8 23.93 1.58 -5.40
C LEU A 8 24.13 0.30 -6.22
N ARG A 9 24.60 0.44 -7.46
CA ARG A 9 24.96 -0.71 -8.30
C ARG A 9 26.06 -1.56 -7.65
N GLU A 10 27.13 -0.91 -7.15
CA GLU A 10 28.21 -1.63 -6.48
C GLU A 10 27.73 -2.35 -5.23
N GLN A 11 26.90 -1.72 -4.40
CA GLN A 11 26.29 -2.37 -3.24
C GLN A 11 25.44 -3.59 -3.62
N VAL A 12 24.69 -3.53 -4.72
CA VAL A 12 23.91 -4.68 -5.21
C VAL A 12 24.83 -5.79 -5.69
N LEU A 13 25.86 -5.46 -6.45
CA LEU A 13 26.83 -6.45 -6.96
C LEU A 13 27.64 -7.09 -5.83
N ASP A 14 28.01 -6.31 -4.81
CA ASP A 14 28.69 -6.83 -3.61
C ASP A 14 27.79 -7.79 -2.83
N ALA A 15 26.53 -7.42 -2.60
CA ALA A 15 25.59 -8.30 -1.94
C ALA A 15 25.40 -9.61 -2.73
N ALA A 16 25.32 -9.53 -4.06
CA ALA A 16 25.23 -10.71 -4.92
C ALA A 16 26.47 -11.60 -4.81
N ARG A 17 27.69 -11.02 -4.81
CA ARG A 17 28.95 -11.75 -4.66
C ARG A 17 29.08 -12.42 -3.29
N GLN A 18 28.59 -11.76 -2.24
CA GLN A 18 28.65 -12.24 -0.86
C GLN A 18 27.45 -13.11 -0.48
N GLN A 19 26.51 -13.34 -1.39
CA GLN A 19 25.27 -14.06 -1.15
C GLN A 19 24.45 -13.47 0.03
N HIS A 20 24.41 -12.14 0.14
CA HIS A 20 23.60 -11.42 1.10
C HIS A 20 22.26 -11.03 0.47
N THR A 21 21.19 -11.03 1.26
CA THR A 21 19.92 -10.44 0.85
C THR A 21 19.96 -8.91 0.99
N ILE A 22 19.10 -8.22 0.26
CA ILE A 22 19.02 -6.76 0.25
C ILE A 22 17.65 -6.34 0.77
N LEU A 23 17.65 -5.57 1.86
CA LEU A 23 16.47 -4.87 2.35
C LEU A 23 16.43 -3.48 1.74
N ILE A 24 15.50 -3.25 0.83
CA ILE A 24 15.34 -1.98 0.15
C ILE A 24 14.60 -1.00 1.06
N GLU A 25 15.21 0.14 1.34
CA GLU A 25 14.67 1.18 2.20
C GLU A 25 14.59 2.53 1.48
N GLY A 26 13.39 3.14 1.47
CA GLY A 26 13.21 4.57 1.22
C GLY A 26 13.31 5.34 2.54
N GLY A 27 12.25 6.07 2.91
CA GLY A 27 12.17 6.74 4.21
C GLY A 27 11.72 5.89 5.40
N GLY A 28 11.53 4.58 5.24
CA GLY A 28 11.19 3.66 6.32
C GLY A 28 9.76 3.77 6.88
N THR A 29 8.96 4.75 6.45
CA THR A 29 7.63 5.03 7.03
C THR A 29 6.61 3.92 6.84
N LYS A 30 6.88 2.97 5.95
CA LYS A 30 6.01 1.83 5.61
C LYS A 30 6.66 0.47 5.92
N ASN A 31 7.71 0.44 6.76
CA ASN A 31 8.40 -0.81 7.13
C ASN A 31 7.49 -1.79 7.89
N PHE A 32 6.44 -1.28 8.54
CA PHE A 32 5.42 -2.11 9.19
C PHE A 32 4.52 -2.86 8.20
N TYR A 33 4.44 -2.42 6.94
CA TYR A 33 3.54 -2.98 5.93
C TYR A 33 4.23 -4.09 5.12
N GLY A 34 3.64 -5.24 5.06
CA GLY A 34 4.19 -6.46 4.45
C GLY A 34 4.65 -7.48 5.48
N ASN A 35 5.05 -8.66 5.02
CA ASN A 35 5.62 -9.67 5.89
C ASN A 35 6.91 -9.15 6.55
N PRO A 36 7.22 -9.53 7.79
CA PRO A 36 8.51 -9.24 8.39
C PRO A 36 9.65 -9.80 7.53
N ALA A 37 10.80 -9.15 7.54
CA ALA A 37 11.98 -9.69 6.87
C ALA A 37 12.34 -11.05 7.48
N LEU A 38 12.77 -12.01 6.65
CA LEU A 38 13.08 -13.38 7.06
C LEU A 38 14.09 -13.46 8.22
N ASP A 39 15.09 -12.57 8.27
CA ASP A 39 16.06 -12.49 9.37
C ASP A 39 15.44 -12.23 10.75
N ILE A 40 14.28 -11.55 10.80
CA ILE A 40 13.58 -11.26 12.05
C ILE A 40 12.84 -12.52 12.52
N ILE A 41 12.31 -13.32 11.60
CA ILE A 41 11.60 -14.55 11.90
C ILE A 41 12.57 -15.57 12.49
N ASP A 42 13.77 -15.71 11.91
CA ASP A 42 14.79 -16.65 12.42
C ASP A 42 15.29 -16.26 13.81
N LYS A 43 15.47 -14.97 14.10
CA LYS A 43 15.87 -14.50 15.44
C LYS A 43 14.79 -14.72 16.50
N VAL A 44 13.50 -14.59 16.13
CA VAL A 44 12.39 -14.86 17.04
C VAL A 44 12.22 -16.37 17.26
N ALA A 45 12.36 -17.19 16.21
CA ALA A 45 12.31 -18.65 16.30
C ALA A 45 13.47 -19.23 17.15
N LEU A 46 14.70 -18.72 16.97
CA LEU A 46 15.85 -19.08 17.78
C LEU A 46 15.66 -18.69 19.25
N ASN A 47 15.14 -17.51 19.55
CA ASN A 47 14.85 -17.09 20.93
C ASN A 47 13.69 -17.85 21.58
N SER A 48 12.74 -18.37 20.80
CA SER A 48 11.66 -19.22 21.31
C SER A 48 12.10 -20.68 21.53
N SER A 49 12.96 -21.21 20.64
CA SER A 49 13.54 -22.56 20.80
C SER A 49 14.50 -22.65 21.99
N ASP A 50 15.28 -21.59 22.28
CA ASP A 50 16.13 -21.56 23.48
C ASP A 50 15.34 -21.53 24.80
N LYS A 51 14.11 -21.04 24.80
CA LYS A 51 13.23 -21.08 25.99
C LYS A 51 12.57 -22.44 26.16
N VAL A 52 12.32 -23.20 25.08
CA VAL A 52 11.71 -24.52 25.12
C VAL A 52 12.77 -25.62 25.35
N ALA A 53 13.99 -25.44 24.83
CA ALA A 53 15.07 -26.42 24.97
C ALA A 53 15.65 -26.58 26.40
N ARG A 54 15.27 -25.70 27.34
CA ARG A 54 15.66 -25.85 28.77
C ARG A 54 14.79 -26.84 29.56
N ASN A 55 13.72 -27.36 28.97
CA ASN A 55 12.78 -28.25 29.69
C ASN A 55 12.51 -29.62 29.05
N SER A 56 13.27 -30.06 28.05
CA SER A 56 13.15 -31.46 27.57
C SER A 56 14.48 -32.02 27.12
N THR A 57 14.94 -33.01 27.88
CA THR A 57 15.96 -34.02 27.49
C THR A 57 15.28 -35.05 26.60
N ASP A 58 15.21 -34.81 25.30
CA ASP A 58 15.04 -35.92 24.34
C ASP A 58 15.58 -35.47 22.96
N LYS A 59 16.75 -36.04 22.64
CA LYS A 59 17.35 -36.00 21.31
C LYS A 59 16.82 -37.17 20.50
N ALA A 60 15.89 -36.96 19.60
CA ALA A 60 15.73 -37.88 18.47
C ALA A 60 14.97 -37.19 17.31
N ALA A 61 15.62 -37.14 16.16
CA ALA A 61 15.11 -37.15 14.79
C ALA A 61 14.20 -36.00 14.30
N LEU A 62 14.81 -35.09 13.54
CA LEU A 62 14.15 -34.42 12.44
C LEU A 62 15.08 -34.33 11.23
N ASN A 63 15.23 -35.49 10.56
CA ASN A 63 15.66 -35.54 9.16
C ASN A 63 14.41 -35.71 8.31
N THR A 64 13.90 -34.62 7.75
CA THR A 64 13.03 -34.67 6.58
C THR A 64 13.59 -33.73 5.54
N SER A 65 14.26 -34.34 4.58
CA SER A 65 14.70 -33.72 3.32
C SER A 65 13.50 -33.21 2.53
N HIS A 66 13.31 -31.87 2.53
CA HIS A 66 12.52 -31.20 1.51
C HIS A 66 13.49 -30.54 0.56
N SER A 67 13.73 -31.22 -0.57
CA SER A 67 14.42 -30.68 -1.74
C SER A 67 13.58 -29.54 -2.37
N GLY A 68 14.10 -28.30 -2.38
CA GLY A 68 13.52 -27.22 -3.14
C GLY A 68 13.48 -25.83 -2.51
N VAL A 69 14.00 -25.64 -1.30
CA VAL A 69 14.12 -24.30 -0.72
C VAL A 69 15.47 -23.70 -1.13
N PRO A 70 15.53 -22.51 -1.75
CA PRO A 70 16.79 -21.83 -2.00
C PRO A 70 17.55 -21.67 -0.68
N HIS A 71 18.84 -21.90 -0.70
CA HIS A 71 19.75 -21.73 0.44
C HIS A 71 19.48 -20.35 1.08
N MET A 72 18.97 -20.32 2.32
CA MET A 72 18.67 -19.07 3.02
C MET A 72 19.98 -18.31 3.22
N MET A 73 20.05 -17.10 2.64
CA MET A 73 21.18 -16.20 2.78
C MET A 73 21.20 -15.66 4.22
N SER A 74 22.28 -15.86 4.94
CA SER A 74 22.35 -15.65 6.39
C SER A 74 22.49 -14.20 6.85
N ASN A 75 22.73 -13.25 5.93
CA ASN A 75 22.97 -11.84 6.25
C ASN A 75 22.21 -10.91 5.29
N SER A 76 21.51 -9.93 5.85
CA SER A 76 20.81 -8.88 5.08
C SER A 76 21.55 -7.56 5.13
N VAL A 77 21.63 -6.87 4.00
CA VAL A 77 22.22 -5.53 3.86
C VAL A 77 21.13 -4.53 3.50
N ALA A 78 21.08 -3.39 4.19
CA ALA A 78 20.15 -2.32 3.86
C ALA A 78 20.62 -1.52 2.65
N LEU A 79 19.77 -1.40 1.61
CA LEU A 79 19.99 -0.54 0.45
C LEU A 79 19.12 0.71 0.58
N LYS A 80 19.73 1.82 0.98
CA LYS A 80 19.04 3.08 1.23
C LYS A 80 18.93 3.92 -0.04
N LEU A 81 17.70 4.21 -0.48
CA LEU A 81 17.41 4.96 -1.70
C LEU A 81 17.21 6.47 -1.49
N ASN A 82 17.23 6.96 -0.25
CA ASN A 82 17.01 8.37 0.06
C ASN A 82 18.08 9.31 -0.53
N SER A 83 19.24 8.79 -0.91
CA SER A 83 20.26 9.54 -1.66
C SER A 83 19.87 9.81 -3.12
N LEU A 84 18.94 9.04 -3.70
CA LEU A 84 18.33 9.32 -5.01
C LEU A 84 17.20 10.33 -4.84
N HIS A 85 17.54 11.61 -4.81
CA HIS A 85 16.64 12.68 -4.41
C HIS A 85 16.55 13.76 -5.49
N GLY A 86 15.37 14.35 -5.61
CA GLY A 86 15.05 15.50 -6.43
C GLY A 86 14.11 15.19 -7.61
N ILE A 87 13.38 16.22 -8.04
CA ILE A 87 12.54 16.18 -9.22
C ILE A 87 13.42 16.28 -10.46
N ILE A 88 13.27 15.34 -11.38
CA ILE A 88 14.04 15.26 -12.63
C ILE A 88 13.39 16.12 -13.70
N ASN A 89 12.06 15.97 -13.85
CA ASN A 89 11.28 16.69 -14.83
C ASN A 89 9.85 16.90 -14.31
N TYR A 90 9.32 18.08 -14.51
CA TYR A 90 7.93 18.38 -14.21
C TYR A 90 7.34 19.22 -15.31
N GLN A 91 6.33 18.70 -15.97
CA GLN A 91 5.61 19.34 -17.06
C GLN A 91 4.14 19.55 -16.64
N PRO A 92 3.80 20.69 -16.04
CA PRO A 92 2.43 20.96 -15.55
C PRO A 92 1.37 20.85 -16.65
N THR A 93 1.67 21.29 -17.87
CA THR A 93 0.75 21.21 -19.01
C THR A 93 0.48 19.77 -19.48
N GLU A 94 1.47 18.88 -19.31
CA GLU A 94 1.37 17.46 -19.66
C GLU A 94 0.86 16.61 -18.50
N LEU A 95 0.67 17.21 -17.33
CA LEU A 95 0.23 16.53 -16.11
C LEU A 95 1.13 15.35 -15.72
N VAL A 96 2.45 15.51 -15.83
CA VAL A 96 3.43 14.48 -15.52
C VAL A 96 4.56 15.05 -14.67
N VAL A 97 4.92 14.33 -13.63
CA VAL A 97 6.13 14.54 -12.83
C VAL A 97 7.01 13.30 -12.85
N THR A 98 8.30 13.50 -13.09
CA THR A 98 9.34 12.46 -13.00
C THR A 98 10.31 12.84 -11.90
N ALA A 99 10.53 11.93 -10.95
CA ALA A 99 11.44 12.18 -9.84
C ALA A 99 12.25 10.91 -9.48
N TRP A 100 13.37 11.12 -8.80
CA TRP A 100 14.12 10.04 -8.19
C TRP A 100 13.30 9.35 -7.10
N ALA A 101 13.46 8.05 -6.94
CA ALA A 101 12.63 7.25 -6.04
C ALA A 101 12.77 7.64 -4.55
N GLY A 102 13.93 8.16 -4.15
CA GLY A 102 14.19 8.66 -2.80
C GLY A 102 13.69 10.07 -2.52
N THR A 103 13.10 10.77 -3.51
CA THR A 103 12.54 12.12 -3.32
C THR A 103 11.47 12.09 -2.25
N PRO A 104 11.51 12.97 -1.24
CA PRO A 104 10.45 13.09 -0.24
C PRO A 104 9.08 13.28 -0.90
N LEU A 105 8.10 12.51 -0.46
CA LEU A 105 6.75 12.59 -1.00
C LEU A 105 6.16 14.00 -0.80
N GLN A 106 6.48 14.65 0.31
CA GLN A 106 6.03 16.02 0.60
C GLN A 106 6.59 17.02 -0.40
N GLU A 107 7.87 16.91 -0.80
CA GLU A 107 8.47 17.77 -1.83
C GLU A 107 7.72 17.67 -3.17
N VAL A 108 7.34 16.43 -3.55
CA VAL A 108 6.53 16.22 -4.76
C VAL A 108 5.16 16.90 -4.60
N VAL A 109 4.49 16.70 -3.46
CA VAL A 109 3.17 17.31 -3.18
C VAL A 109 3.25 18.83 -3.21
N ASP A 110 4.26 19.44 -2.60
CA ASP A 110 4.43 20.90 -2.56
C ASP A 110 4.71 21.48 -3.95
N THR A 111 5.53 20.80 -4.74
CA THR A 111 5.83 21.18 -6.13
C THR A 111 4.57 21.15 -7.00
N LEU A 112 3.74 20.10 -6.86
CA LEU A 112 2.48 19.98 -7.59
C LEU A 112 1.47 21.06 -7.14
N ALA A 113 1.39 21.32 -5.84
CA ALA A 113 0.48 22.30 -5.27
C ALA A 113 0.76 23.71 -5.79
N ALA A 114 2.03 24.08 -6.02
CA ALA A 114 2.43 25.36 -6.61
C ALA A 114 1.85 25.58 -8.03
N SER A 115 1.49 24.48 -8.73
CA SER A 115 0.82 24.52 -10.03
C SER A 115 -0.66 24.10 -9.96
N SER A 116 -1.28 24.17 -8.77
CA SER A 116 -2.66 23.73 -8.53
C SER A 116 -2.93 22.28 -9.00
N GLN A 117 -1.95 21.40 -8.78
CA GLN A 117 -2.03 19.97 -9.12
C GLN A 117 -1.82 19.10 -7.90
N MET A 118 -2.21 17.82 -8.01
CA MET A 118 -2.16 16.86 -6.91
C MET A 118 -1.95 15.43 -7.39
N LEU A 119 -1.56 14.55 -6.45
CA LEU A 119 -1.63 13.10 -6.59
C LEU A 119 -3.06 12.65 -6.25
N ALA A 120 -3.89 12.39 -7.26
CA ALA A 120 -5.33 12.15 -7.08
C ALA A 120 -5.66 10.87 -6.29
N PHE A 121 -4.74 9.91 -6.19
CA PHE A 121 -4.89 8.71 -5.36
C PHE A 121 -4.66 8.96 -3.86
N ASP A 122 -4.35 10.21 -3.46
CA ASP A 122 -4.29 10.69 -2.08
C ASP A 122 -3.41 9.79 -1.16
N PRO A 123 -2.11 9.61 -1.49
CA PRO A 123 -1.26 8.61 -0.85
C PRO A 123 -0.99 8.91 0.62
N PRO A 124 -1.06 7.89 1.52
CA PRO A 124 -0.60 8.06 2.89
C PRO A 124 0.93 8.15 2.95
N SER A 125 1.43 9.08 3.74
CA SER A 125 2.86 9.22 4.03
C SER A 125 3.30 8.37 5.23
N PHE A 126 2.50 8.32 6.29
CA PHE A 126 2.82 7.71 7.58
C PHE A 126 4.09 8.27 8.22
N GLY A 127 4.49 9.47 7.84
CA GLY A 127 5.62 10.19 8.39
C GLY A 127 6.36 11.06 7.38
N ALA A 128 7.11 12.03 7.87
CA ALA A 128 7.79 13.05 7.05
C ALA A 128 8.86 12.48 6.10
N GLN A 129 9.40 11.30 6.42
CA GLN A 129 10.45 10.64 5.64
C GLN A 129 9.91 9.83 4.45
N ALA A 130 8.59 9.83 4.20
CA ALA A 130 8.00 9.12 3.08
C ALA A 130 8.62 9.56 1.76
N THR A 131 8.93 8.60 0.87
CA THR A 131 9.49 8.86 -0.45
C THR A 131 8.53 8.48 -1.57
N LEU A 132 8.69 9.06 -2.75
CA LEU A 132 7.89 8.73 -3.93
C LEU A 132 8.03 7.24 -4.31
N GLY A 133 9.25 6.72 -4.34
CA GLY A 133 9.51 5.29 -4.64
C GLY A 133 8.87 4.37 -3.60
N GLY A 134 8.94 4.72 -2.30
CA GLY A 134 8.27 3.99 -1.22
C GLY A 134 6.75 4.04 -1.32
N CYS A 135 6.18 5.16 -1.77
CA CYS A 135 4.75 5.31 -2.05
C CYS A 135 4.32 4.35 -3.18
N VAL A 136 5.05 4.33 -4.29
CA VAL A 136 4.76 3.45 -5.44
C VAL A 136 4.98 1.99 -5.08
N ALA A 137 6.10 1.65 -4.42
CA ALA A 137 6.40 0.28 -4.01
C ALA A 137 5.37 -0.29 -3.04
N ALA A 138 4.79 0.53 -2.15
CA ALA A 138 3.72 0.10 -1.25
C ALA A 138 2.34 0.03 -1.94
N GLY A 139 2.12 0.85 -2.97
CA GLY A 139 0.86 0.88 -3.73
C GLY A 139 -0.37 1.30 -2.91
N LEU A 140 -0.15 1.93 -1.74
CA LEU A 140 -1.22 2.37 -0.86
C LEU A 140 -1.83 3.68 -1.34
N ALA A 141 -3.14 3.74 -1.37
CA ALA A 141 -3.92 4.92 -1.69
C ALA A 141 -4.84 5.29 -0.52
N GLY A 142 -5.10 6.58 -0.36
CA GLY A 142 -5.98 7.10 0.67
C GLY A 142 -7.42 7.29 0.20
N PRO A 143 -8.20 8.15 0.88
CA PRO A 143 -9.62 8.36 0.61
C PRO A 143 -9.92 8.76 -0.84
N GLY A 144 -9.03 9.54 -1.48
CA GLY A 144 -9.17 10.00 -2.86
C GLY A 144 -9.20 8.89 -3.91
N ARG A 145 -8.76 7.68 -3.57
CA ARG A 145 -8.87 6.52 -4.48
C ARG A 145 -10.30 6.27 -4.97
N TYR A 146 -11.31 6.67 -4.20
CA TYR A 146 -12.70 6.48 -4.58
C TYR A 146 -13.01 7.06 -5.97
N SER A 147 -12.56 8.26 -6.25
CA SER A 147 -12.73 8.93 -7.56
C SER A 147 -11.49 8.89 -8.44
N GLY A 148 -10.31 8.95 -7.83
CA GLY A 148 -9.03 8.98 -8.53
C GLY A 148 -8.58 7.63 -9.06
N GLY A 149 -8.94 6.54 -8.38
CA GLY A 149 -8.42 5.22 -8.71
C GLY A 149 -7.12 4.86 -7.97
N PRO A 150 -6.54 3.67 -8.22
CA PRO A 150 -5.36 3.18 -7.54
C PRO A 150 -4.06 3.80 -8.07
N VAL A 151 -3.01 3.75 -7.27
CA VAL A 151 -1.65 4.24 -7.61
C VAL A 151 -1.18 3.74 -8.98
N LYS A 152 -1.43 2.47 -9.30
CA LYS A 152 -0.98 1.85 -10.56
C LYS A 152 -1.52 2.53 -11.83
N ASP A 153 -2.65 3.24 -11.75
CA ASP A 153 -3.24 3.93 -12.90
C ASP A 153 -2.59 5.32 -13.12
N TYR A 154 -1.69 5.73 -12.24
CA TYR A 154 -0.95 6.98 -12.31
C TYR A 154 0.54 6.78 -12.62
N VAL A 155 1.10 5.59 -12.44
CA VAL A 155 2.49 5.31 -12.77
C VAL A 155 2.62 5.09 -14.28
N LEU A 156 3.34 5.99 -14.95
CA LEU A 156 3.58 5.99 -16.39
C LEU A 156 4.89 5.29 -16.75
N GLY A 157 5.90 5.43 -15.91
CA GLY A 157 7.21 4.86 -16.13
C GLY A 157 7.98 4.62 -14.84
N THR A 158 8.89 3.65 -14.89
CA THR A 158 9.77 3.29 -13.77
C THR A 158 11.13 2.87 -14.28
N HIS A 159 12.19 3.20 -13.52
CA HIS A 159 13.50 2.62 -13.69
C HIS A 159 13.76 1.65 -12.53
N LEU A 160 14.13 0.42 -12.85
CA LEU A 160 14.40 -0.66 -11.91
C LEU A 160 15.88 -1.07 -11.97
N LEU A 161 16.54 -1.13 -10.82
CA LEU A 161 17.90 -1.67 -10.71
C LEU A 161 17.79 -3.19 -10.48
N THR A 162 18.44 -3.97 -11.36
CA THR A 162 18.43 -5.44 -11.30
C THR A 162 19.54 -6.02 -10.43
N ALA A 163 19.47 -7.29 -10.11
CA ALA A 163 20.50 -8.03 -9.40
C ALA A 163 21.87 -8.06 -10.16
N SER A 164 21.85 -7.91 -11.48
CA SER A 164 23.05 -7.79 -12.30
C SER A 164 23.62 -6.35 -12.37
N GLY A 165 23.07 -5.41 -11.61
CA GLY A 165 23.51 -4.01 -11.60
C GLY A 165 23.05 -3.19 -12.82
N ASN A 166 22.18 -3.72 -13.67
CA ASN A 166 21.64 -2.99 -14.82
C ASN A 166 20.40 -2.19 -14.43
N ILE A 167 20.18 -1.06 -15.10
CA ILE A 167 18.93 -0.31 -14.95
C ILE A 167 18.02 -0.62 -16.13
N LEU A 168 16.89 -1.24 -15.84
CA LEU A 168 15.82 -1.45 -16.79
C LEU A 168 14.84 -0.28 -16.75
N LYS A 169 14.45 0.20 -17.91
CA LYS A 169 13.51 1.30 -18.08
C LYS A 169 12.19 0.74 -18.63
N PHE A 170 11.10 0.99 -17.93
CA PHE A 170 9.76 0.55 -18.32
C PHE A 170 8.83 1.74 -18.44
N GLY A 171 7.98 1.76 -19.47
CA GLY A 171 7.10 2.89 -19.77
C GLY A 171 7.87 4.15 -20.16
N GLY A 172 7.32 5.32 -19.84
CA GLY A 172 7.91 6.62 -20.18
C GLY A 172 7.22 7.77 -19.46
N GLU A 173 7.31 8.96 -20.04
CA GLU A 173 6.68 10.20 -19.54
C GLU A 173 5.40 10.55 -20.31
N VAL A 174 4.95 9.68 -21.21
CA VAL A 174 3.77 9.92 -22.04
C VAL A 174 2.57 9.11 -21.57
N MET A 175 1.38 9.69 -21.68
CA MET A 175 0.13 9.05 -21.21
C MET A 175 -0.27 7.81 -22.00
N LYS A 176 0.27 7.62 -23.21
CA LYS A 176 -0.07 6.49 -24.08
C LYS A 176 1.17 5.62 -24.32
N ASN A 177 1.29 4.55 -23.54
CA ASN A 177 2.24 3.48 -23.87
C ASN A 177 1.58 2.59 -24.94
N VAL A 178 2.19 2.53 -26.12
CA VAL A 178 1.65 1.77 -27.29
C VAL A 178 2.46 0.53 -27.60
N ALA A 179 3.56 0.26 -26.92
CA ALA A 179 4.44 -0.86 -27.18
C ALA A 179 4.91 -1.54 -25.89
N GLY A 180 4.84 -2.87 -25.87
CA GLY A 180 5.35 -3.71 -24.79
C GLY A 180 4.38 -3.92 -23.63
N TYR A 181 4.82 -4.74 -22.67
CA TYR A 181 4.07 -5.02 -21.45
C TYR A 181 4.16 -3.84 -20.46
N ASP A 182 3.08 -3.59 -19.73
CA ASP A 182 3.03 -2.52 -18.72
C ASP A 182 3.66 -2.97 -17.40
N VAL A 183 4.99 -3.14 -17.44
CA VAL A 183 5.77 -3.53 -16.26
C VAL A 183 5.76 -2.45 -15.19
N SER A 184 5.63 -1.17 -15.57
CA SER A 184 5.55 -0.08 -14.59
C SER A 184 4.41 -0.26 -13.60
N ARG A 185 3.24 -0.73 -14.07
CA ARG A 185 2.09 -1.05 -13.20
C ARG A 185 2.30 -2.29 -12.36
N LEU A 186 3.05 -3.29 -12.85
CA LEU A 186 3.40 -4.49 -12.09
C LEU A 186 4.25 -4.15 -10.87
N LEU A 187 5.13 -3.15 -10.97
CA LEU A 187 6.02 -2.74 -9.89
C LEU A 187 5.30 -1.97 -8.77
N VAL A 188 4.08 -1.47 -9.02
CA VAL A 188 3.27 -0.81 -7.98
C VAL A 188 2.75 -1.84 -6.98
N GLY A 189 3.06 -1.64 -5.70
CA GLY A 189 2.66 -2.56 -4.63
C GLY A 189 3.54 -3.81 -4.53
N SER A 190 4.66 -3.86 -5.26
CA SER A 190 5.60 -4.99 -5.24
C SER A 190 6.46 -5.07 -3.97
N LEU A 191 6.44 -4.04 -3.13
CA LEU A 191 7.28 -3.91 -1.92
C LEU A 191 8.78 -4.15 -2.19
N GLY A 192 9.24 -3.83 -3.41
CA GLY A 192 10.63 -4.03 -3.82
C GLY A 192 11.02 -5.48 -4.12
N MET A 193 10.08 -6.40 -4.20
CA MET A 193 10.32 -7.82 -4.46
C MET A 193 11.10 -8.09 -5.76
N PHE A 194 10.95 -7.23 -6.77
CA PHE A 194 11.60 -7.37 -8.08
C PHE A 194 12.88 -6.56 -8.23
N GLY A 195 13.16 -5.68 -7.28
CA GLY A 195 14.32 -4.79 -7.26
C GLY A 195 13.98 -3.37 -6.79
N PRO A 196 15.00 -2.55 -6.53
CA PRO A 196 14.83 -1.16 -6.14
C PRO A 196 14.41 -0.28 -7.33
N LEU A 197 13.37 0.53 -7.13
CA LEU A 197 13.02 1.60 -8.03
C LEU A 197 14.03 2.73 -7.88
N THR A 198 14.59 3.21 -8.99
CA THR A 198 15.52 4.35 -8.98
C THR A 198 14.86 5.65 -9.42
N GLN A 199 13.93 5.57 -10.36
CA GLN A 199 13.18 6.71 -10.90
C GLN A 199 11.73 6.31 -11.12
N VAL A 200 10.82 7.27 -10.95
CA VAL A 200 9.37 7.08 -11.16
C VAL A 200 8.80 8.29 -11.90
N SER A 201 8.02 8.03 -12.96
CA SER A 201 7.21 9.02 -13.67
C SER A 201 5.74 8.80 -13.32
N VAL A 202 5.08 9.83 -12.80
CA VAL A 202 3.71 9.77 -12.28
C VAL A 202 2.84 10.80 -12.98
N LYS A 203 1.68 10.35 -13.44
CA LYS A 203 0.61 11.24 -13.86
C LYS A 203 0.05 11.98 -12.65
N VAL A 204 -0.23 13.26 -12.83
CA VAL A 204 -0.86 14.10 -11.80
C VAL A 204 -2.25 14.59 -12.28
N ALA A 205 -3.02 15.20 -11.40
CA ALA A 205 -4.32 15.73 -11.71
C ALA A 205 -4.44 17.19 -11.24
N PRO A 206 -5.24 18.03 -11.90
CA PRO A 206 -5.58 19.33 -11.37
C PRO A 206 -6.29 19.22 -10.01
N MET A 207 -6.03 20.15 -9.11
CA MET A 207 -6.82 20.28 -7.89
C MET A 207 -8.27 20.64 -8.23
N PRO A 208 -9.26 20.11 -7.48
CA PRO A 208 -10.64 20.54 -7.65
C PRO A 208 -10.79 22.01 -7.27
N GLN A 209 -11.69 22.72 -7.98
CA GLN A 209 -11.97 24.13 -7.72
C GLN A 209 -12.55 24.35 -6.33
N ASP A 210 -13.51 23.51 -5.95
CA ASP A 210 -14.17 23.56 -4.66
C ASP A 210 -14.25 22.15 -4.04
N VAL A 211 -14.24 22.11 -2.71
CA VAL A 211 -14.41 20.89 -1.91
C VAL A 211 -15.38 21.17 -0.78
N CYS A 212 -16.30 20.23 -0.52
CA CYS A 212 -17.08 20.28 0.70
C CYS A 212 -17.31 18.88 1.26
N THR A 213 -17.50 18.77 2.57
CA THR A 213 -17.80 17.49 3.24
C THR A 213 -19.21 17.54 3.84
N LEU A 214 -19.99 16.50 3.54
CA LEU A 214 -21.29 16.26 4.12
C LEU A 214 -21.18 15.17 5.18
N GLU A 215 -21.96 15.32 6.25
CA GLU A 215 -22.02 14.37 7.35
C GLU A 215 -23.46 13.86 7.53
N PHE A 216 -23.60 12.54 7.77
CA PHE A 216 -24.85 11.84 7.96
C PHE A 216 -24.74 10.93 9.17
N ALA A 217 -25.69 11.04 10.11
CA ALA A 217 -25.83 10.09 11.22
C ALA A 217 -26.56 8.84 10.70
N LEU A 218 -25.84 7.75 10.47
CA LEU A 218 -26.36 6.51 9.89
C LEU A 218 -25.67 5.30 10.54
N ASP A 219 -26.44 4.22 10.73
CA ASP A 219 -25.84 2.91 11.01
C ASP A 219 -25.06 2.36 9.80
N GLU A 220 -24.29 1.29 10.01
CA GLU A 220 -23.44 0.70 8.99
C GLU A 220 -24.22 0.26 7.74
N ALA A 221 -25.34 -0.44 7.94
CA ALA A 221 -26.14 -0.98 6.84
C ALA A 221 -26.76 0.14 5.98
N SER A 222 -27.30 1.17 6.63
CA SER A 222 -27.87 2.35 5.97
C SER A 222 -26.80 3.14 5.23
N ALA A 223 -25.62 3.30 5.81
CA ALA A 223 -24.48 3.97 5.16
C ALA A 223 -24.02 3.22 3.91
N LEU A 224 -23.94 1.89 3.95
CA LEU A 224 -23.62 1.07 2.78
C LEU A 224 -24.67 1.16 1.69
N ALA A 225 -25.95 1.08 2.07
CA ALA A 225 -27.06 1.15 1.13
C ALA A 225 -27.11 2.50 0.41
N ILE A 226 -26.92 3.60 1.13
CA ILE A 226 -26.92 4.94 0.52
C ILE A 226 -25.70 5.16 -0.36
N CYS A 227 -24.49 4.74 0.05
CA CYS A 227 -23.29 4.78 -0.78
C CYS A 227 -23.48 3.99 -2.08
N HIS A 228 -24.10 2.81 -2.00
CA HIS A 228 -24.40 2.01 -3.18
C HIS A 228 -25.36 2.73 -4.13
N SER A 229 -26.42 3.35 -3.60
CA SER A 229 -27.39 4.11 -4.40
C SER A 229 -26.76 5.32 -5.12
N TRP A 230 -25.79 5.99 -4.50
CA TRP A 230 -25.10 7.13 -5.08
C TRP A 230 -24.13 6.76 -6.22
N ARG A 231 -23.63 5.53 -6.25
CA ARG A 231 -22.71 5.09 -7.33
C ARG A 231 -23.34 5.14 -8.73
N ALA A 232 -24.66 4.97 -8.80
CA ALA A 232 -25.40 5.03 -10.06
C ALA A 232 -25.79 6.47 -10.45
N GLN A 233 -25.37 7.47 -9.67
CA GLN A 233 -25.78 8.86 -9.86
C GLN A 233 -24.57 9.74 -10.23
N PRO A 234 -24.75 10.78 -11.06
CA PRO A 234 -23.68 11.70 -11.43
C PRO A 234 -23.40 12.71 -10.29
N LEU A 235 -22.92 12.20 -9.17
CA LEU A 235 -22.55 13.00 -8.00
C LEU A 235 -21.03 13.19 -7.96
N PRO A 236 -20.54 14.40 -7.64
CA PRO A 236 -19.10 14.69 -7.60
C PRO A 236 -18.46 14.18 -6.29
N ILE A 237 -18.72 12.92 -5.92
CA ILE A 237 -18.18 12.29 -4.72
C ILE A 237 -16.71 11.95 -4.95
N SER A 238 -15.82 12.51 -4.15
CA SER A 238 -14.38 12.25 -4.23
C SER A 238 -13.87 11.28 -3.15
N ALA A 239 -14.56 11.18 -2.02
CA ALA A 239 -14.24 10.23 -0.96
C ALA A 239 -15.46 9.95 -0.08
N THR A 240 -15.48 8.78 0.55
CA THR A 240 -16.46 8.41 1.58
C THR A 240 -15.78 7.74 2.73
N ALA A 241 -16.23 7.99 3.95
CA ALA A 241 -15.78 7.30 5.15
C ALA A 241 -16.95 7.15 6.13
N TRP A 242 -17.22 5.93 6.57
CA TRP A 242 -18.14 5.65 7.65
C TRP A 242 -17.39 5.07 8.84
N GLN A 243 -17.71 5.52 10.03
CA GLN A 243 -17.16 5.02 11.28
C GLN A 243 -18.26 4.91 12.32
N SER A 244 -18.27 3.81 13.10
CA SER A 244 -19.15 3.71 14.27
C SER A 244 -18.77 4.76 15.33
N THR A 245 -19.77 5.31 16.02
CA THR A 245 -19.58 6.23 17.14
C THR A 245 -19.83 5.48 18.45
N GLU A 246 -21.09 5.26 18.83
CA GLU A 246 -21.48 4.51 20.02
C GLU A 246 -22.56 3.50 19.66
N GLY A 247 -22.41 2.27 20.13
CA GLY A 247 -23.36 1.18 19.85
C GLY A 247 -23.47 0.87 18.36
N THR A 248 -24.71 0.87 17.83
CA THR A 248 -24.99 0.66 16.40
C THR A 248 -24.97 1.95 15.57
N SER A 249 -24.89 3.11 16.23
CA SER A 249 -24.85 4.41 15.58
C SER A 249 -23.49 4.67 14.93
N GLY A 250 -23.48 5.47 13.87
CA GLY A 250 -22.25 5.84 13.18
C GLY A 250 -22.40 7.15 12.40
N CYS A 251 -21.31 7.55 11.82
CA CYS A 251 -21.22 8.76 11.03
C CYS A 251 -20.62 8.47 9.67
N LEU A 252 -21.37 8.76 8.61
CA LEU A 252 -20.89 8.74 7.23
C LEU A 252 -20.48 10.14 6.83
N ARG A 253 -19.19 10.31 6.44
CA ARG A 253 -18.66 11.52 5.84
C ARG A 253 -18.44 11.32 4.36
N VAL A 254 -18.89 12.30 3.57
CA VAL A 254 -18.80 12.27 2.11
C VAL A 254 -18.12 13.54 1.64
N ARG A 255 -16.97 13.41 0.99
CA ARG A 255 -16.26 14.53 0.37
C ARG A 255 -16.72 14.69 -1.07
N LEU A 256 -17.26 15.86 -1.37
CA LEU A 256 -17.60 16.31 -2.72
C LEU A 256 -16.46 17.20 -3.23
N ALA A 257 -16.09 17.06 -4.51
CA ALA A 257 -15.04 17.87 -5.13
C ALA A 257 -15.37 18.15 -6.59
N GLY A 258 -15.20 19.42 -7.02
CA GLY A 258 -15.49 19.83 -8.39
C GLY A 258 -15.88 21.30 -8.49
N ALA A 259 -16.67 21.67 -9.51
CA ALA A 259 -17.16 23.03 -9.68
C ALA A 259 -18.25 23.38 -8.65
N GLY A 260 -18.25 24.62 -8.14
CA GLY A 260 -19.17 25.07 -7.10
C GLY A 260 -20.65 24.86 -7.40
N ALA A 261 -21.08 25.07 -8.64
CA ALA A 261 -22.45 24.80 -9.06
C ALA A 261 -22.83 23.32 -8.94
N ALA A 262 -21.93 22.42 -9.28
CA ALA A 262 -22.13 20.97 -9.13
C ALA A 262 -22.22 20.58 -7.65
N LEU A 263 -21.36 21.13 -6.80
CA LEU A 263 -21.39 20.92 -5.36
C LEU A 263 -22.70 21.40 -4.74
N LYS A 264 -23.17 22.60 -5.12
CA LYS A 264 -24.44 23.14 -4.63
C LYS A 264 -25.60 22.22 -4.98
N THR A 265 -25.69 21.74 -6.21
CA THR A 265 -26.74 20.82 -6.67
C THR A 265 -26.67 19.48 -5.94
N ALA A 266 -25.46 18.91 -5.79
CA ALA A 266 -25.26 17.66 -5.08
C ALA A 266 -25.69 17.75 -3.60
N ARG A 267 -25.32 18.84 -2.91
CA ARG A 267 -25.73 19.09 -1.52
C ARG A 267 -27.27 19.12 -1.36
N LEU A 268 -27.96 19.82 -2.25
CA LEU A 268 -29.42 19.87 -2.21
C LEU A 268 -30.05 18.49 -2.44
N ARG A 269 -29.46 17.69 -3.31
CA ARG A 269 -29.96 16.34 -3.63
C ARG A 269 -29.66 15.31 -2.56
N MET A 270 -28.46 15.36 -1.98
CA MET A 270 -27.99 14.37 -1.00
C MET A 270 -28.49 14.67 0.41
N GLY A 271 -28.69 15.94 0.74
CA GLY A 271 -28.97 16.36 2.11
C GLY A 271 -27.72 16.26 2.99
N GLY A 272 -27.93 15.97 4.26
CA GLY A 272 -26.85 15.90 5.25
C GLY A 272 -26.43 17.27 5.80
N GLN A 273 -25.55 17.25 6.79
CA GLN A 273 -25.00 18.48 7.39
C GLN A 273 -23.65 18.80 6.77
N VAL A 274 -23.37 20.08 6.51
CA VAL A 274 -22.06 20.50 6.02
C VAL A 274 -21.11 20.53 7.20
N LEU A 275 -20.04 19.76 7.10
CA LEU A 275 -18.95 19.78 8.07
C LEU A 275 -18.10 21.06 7.82
N PRO A 276 -17.76 21.85 8.88
CA PRO A 276 -16.89 23.00 8.74
C PRO A 276 -15.55 22.61 8.07
N GLU A 277 -15.05 23.48 7.19
CA GLU A 277 -13.88 23.20 6.35
C GLU A 277 -12.66 22.74 7.15
N ALA A 278 -12.32 23.44 8.23
CA ALA A 278 -11.18 23.07 9.07
C ALA A 278 -11.31 21.67 9.66
N GLN A 279 -12.51 21.30 10.14
CA GLN A 279 -12.79 19.95 10.68
C GLN A 279 -12.75 18.90 9.57
N ALA A 280 -13.22 19.23 8.37
CA ALA A 280 -13.17 18.36 7.21
C ALA A 280 -11.72 18.07 6.79
N LEU A 281 -10.89 19.09 6.67
CA LEU A 281 -9.47 18.95 6.34
C LEU A 281 -8.72 18.09 7.37
N GLU A 282 -8.93 18.36 8.66
CA GLU A 282 -8.36 17.57 9.75
C GLU A 282 -8.80 16.10 9.67
N PHE A 283 -10.09 15.84 9.49
CA PHE A 283 -10.63 14.48 9.40
C PHE A 283 -10.03 13.69 8.24
N TRP A 284 -10.04 14.25 7.02
CA TRP A 284 -9.51 13.54 5.85
C TRP A 284 -8.00 13.33 5.92
N ALA A 285 -7.26 14.27 6.50
CA ALA A 285 -5.83 14.11 6.77
C ALA A 285 -5.58 13.01 7.83
N ALA A 286 -6.33 13.03 8.93
CA ALA A 286 -6.23 12.03 9.99
C ALA A 286 -6.62 10.62 9.49
N LEU A 287 -7.64 10.51 8.64
CA LEU A 287 -8.04 9.26 8.01
C LEU A 287 -6.94 8.72 7.10
N ARG A 288 -6.41 9.55 6.18
CA ARG A 288 -5.33 9.19 5.27
C ARG A 288 -4.09 8.70 6.00
N GLU A 289 -3.70 9.41 7.06
CA GLU A 289 -2.51 9.08 7.86
C GLU A 289 -2.79 8.06 8.98
N GLN A 290 -4.01 7.50 9.06
CA GLN A 290 -4.45 6.56 10.08
C GLN A 290 -4.23 7.05 11.52
N LYS A 291 -4.52 8.33 11.75
CA LYS A 291 -4.42 9.01 13.07
C LYS A 291 -5.74 9.08 13.83
N LEU A 292 -6.86 8.64 13.24
CA LEU A 292 -8.12 8.52 13.95
C LEU A 292 -7.99 7.47 15.07
N SER A 293 -8.74 7.66 16.18
CA SER A 293 -8.72 6.74 17.33
C SER A 293 -9.00 5.28 16.95
N PHE A 294 -9.82 5.06 15.94
CA PHE A 294 -10.06 3.73 15.39
C PHE A 294 -8.78 2.96 15.03
N PHE A 295 -7.75 3.64 14.55
CA PHE A 295 -6.50 3.01 14.12
C PHE A 295 -5.50 2.76 15.25
N THR A 296 -5.86 3.04 16.51
CA THR A 296 -5.00 2.73 17.67
C THR A 296 -5.07 1.25 18.09
N THR A 297 -5.92 0.46 17.44
CA THR A 297 -6.05 -0.98 17.68
C THR A 297 -4.75 -1.72 17.41
N PRO A 298 -4.36 -2.70 18.26
CA PRO A 298 -3.17 -3.49 18.04
C PRO A 298 -3.30 -4.42 16.81
N SER A 299 -4.49 -4.95 16.53
CA SER A 299 -4.76 -5.84 15.41
C SER A 299 -5.70 -5.17 14.42
N LEU A 300 -5.21 -4.90 13.21
CA LEU A 300 -5.94 -4.19 12.16
C LEU A 300 -5.93 -4.98 10.86
N TRP A 301 -7.11 -5.34 10.40
CA TRP A 301 -7.32 -5.94 9.10
C TRP A 301 -7.76 -4.91 8.07
N ARG A 302 -7.27 -5.06 6.86
CA ARG A 302 -7.71 -4.32 5.68
C ARG A 302 -8.35 -5.29 4.70
N LEU A 303 -9.64 -5.13 4.48
CA LEU A 303 -10.39 -5.93 3.51
C LEU A 303 -10.69 -5.07 2.29
N ALA A 304 -10.51 -5.66 1.10
CA ALA A 304 -11.02 -5.10 -0.15
C ALA A 304 -12.11 -6.04 -0.66
N VAL A 305 -13.32 -5.53 -0.76
CA VAL A 305 -14.52 -6.29 -1.15
C VAL A 305 -15.32 -5.53 -2.21
N ALA A 306 -16.30 -6.19 -2.82
CA ALA A 306 -17.23 -5.49 -3.70
C ALA A 306 -17.96 -4.38 -2.93
N PRO A 307 -18.11 -3.16 -3.49
CA PRO A 307 -18.76 -2.05 -2.77
C PRO A 307 -20.20 -2.34 -2.31
N GLY A 308 -20.92 -3.25 -2.99
CA GLY A 308 -22.26 -3.71 -2.61
C GLY A 308 -22.29 -4.77 -1.51
N THR A 309 -21.15 -5.17 -0.97
CA THR A 309 -21.07 -6.15 0.13
C THR A 309 -21.76 -5.62 1.38
N PRO A 310 -22.66 -6.41 2.00
CA PRO A 310 -23.33 -6.01 3.25
C PRO A 310 -22.37 -5.96 4.45
N VAL A 311 -22.91 -5.73 5.64
CA VAL A 311 -22.18 -5.78 6.91
C VAL A 311 -21.51 -7.15 7.09
N LEU A 312 -20.23 -7.17 7.47
CA LEU A 312 -19.43 -8.41 7.57
C LEU A 312 -19.38 -9.01 8.98
N ASN A 313 -19.80 -8.28 10.01
CA ASN A 313 -19.82 -8.72 11.41
C ASN A 313 -18.48 -9.27 11.94
N LEU A 314 -17.37 -8.66 11.56
CA LEU A 314 -16.02 -9.07 12.00
C LEU A 314 -15.48 -8.29 13.20
N GLY A 315 -16.24 -7.32 13.72
CA GLY A 315 -15.85 -6.43 14.81
C GLY A 315 -15.99 -4.95 14.42
N PRO A 316 -15.46 -4.04 15.26
CA PRO A 316 -15.47 -2.61 14.95
C PRO A 316 -14.90 -2.31 13.59
N THR A 317 -15.64 -1.55 12.77
CA THR A 317 -15.32 -1.34 11.35
C THR A 317 -15.26 0.16 11.01
N LEU A 318 -14.30 0.54 10.16
CA LEU A 318 -14.27 1.80 9.44
C LEU A 318 -14.32 1.49 7.95
N ILE A 319 -15.20 2.16 7.22
CA ILE A 319 -15.52 1.85 5.81
C ILE A 319 -15.11 3.01 4.94
N GLU A 320 -14.38 2.74 3.88
CA GLU A 320 -13.99 3.71 2.85
C GLU A 320 -14.40 3.25 1.45
N TRP A 321 -14.16 4.10 0.47
CA TRP A 321 -14.31 3.87 -0.97
C TRP A 321 -15.71 3.37 -1.36
N GLY A 322 -16.75 3.95 -0.73
CA GLY A 322 -18.15 3.60 -1.01
C GLY A 322 -18.49 2.17 -0.65
N GLY A 323 -17.85 1.61 0.38
CA GLY A 323 -18.03 0.23 0.81
C GLY A 323 -16.96 -0.75 0.30
N GLY A 324 -16.06 -0.33 -0.58
CA GLY A 324 -15.06 -1.21 -1.18
C GLY A 324 -13.87 -1.52 -0.27
N GLN A 325 -13.54 -0.65 0.66
CA GLN A 325 -12.52 -0.90 1.68
C GLN A 325 -13.14 -0.94 3.07
N ARG A 326 -12.79 -1.97 3.83
CA ARG A 326 -13.17 -2.15 5.23
C ARG A 326 -11.92 -2.28 6.07
N TRP A 327 -11.76 -1.39 7.04
CA TRP A 327 -10.82 -1.54 8.13
C TRP A 327 -11.54 -2.21 9.28
N VAL A 328 -10.98 -3.29 9.80
CA VAL A 328 -11.62 -4.07 10.87
C VAL A 328 -10.62 -4.20 12.03
N ALA A 329 -11.03 -3.70 13.20
CA ALA A 329 -10.30 -3.90 14.45
C ALA A 329 -10.74 -5.24 15.05
N SER A 330 -9.96 -6.30 14.82
CA SER A 330 -10.37 -7.66 15.21
C SER A 330 -9.18 -8.51 15.60
N ALA A 331 -9.33 -9.27 16.67
CA ALA A 331 -8.41 -10.30 17.12
C ALA A 331 -8.74 -11.69 16.57
N LEU A 332 -9.71 -11.81 15.66
CA LEU A 332 -10.07 -13.07 15.00
C LEU A 332 -8.86 -13.61 14.22
N ASP A 333 -8.78 -14.93 14.14
CA ASP A 333 -7.74 -15.61 13.39
C ASP A 333 -7.80 -15.32 11.89
N ALA A 334 -6.66 -15.45 11.22
CA ALA A 334 -6.51 -15.12 9.81
C ALA A 334 -7.43 -15.94 8.89
N THR A 335 -7.65 -17.22 9.22
CA THR A 335 -8.49 -18.13 8.44
C THR A 335 -9.93 -17.64 8.44
N THR A 336 -10.45 -17.23 9.60
CA THR A 336 -11.81 -16.71 9.74
C THR A 336 -11.99 -15.41 8.96
N VAL A 337 -11.09 -14.43 9.12
CA VAL A 337 -11.19 -13.13 8.44
C VAL A 337 -11.07 -13.28 6.93
N ARG A 338 -10.11 -14.10 6.45
CA ARG A 338 -9.89 -14.35 5.02
C ARG A 338 -11.08 -15.07 4.39
N ARG A 339 -11.63 -16.09 5.03
CA ARG A 339 -12.81 -16.81 4.55
C ARG A 339 -14.03 -15.88 4.38
N VAL A 340 -14.28 -14.96 5.32
CA VAL A 340 -15.37 -13.98 5.18
C VAL A 340 -15.10 -13.02 4.01
N ALA A 341 -13.87 -12.57 3.83
CA ALA A 341 -13.51 -11.73 2.69
C ALA A 341 -13.67 -12.46 1.35
N GLU A 342 -13.25 -13.72 1.25
CA GLU A 342 -13.42 -14.58 0.07
C GLU A 342 -14.91 -14.79 -0.28
N GLN A 343 -15.74 -15.09 0.70
CA GLN A 343 -17.19 -15.22 0.51
C GLN A 343 -17.85 -13.92 0.00
N ALA A 344 -17.26 -12.76 0.33
CA ALA A 344 -17.63 -11.46 -0.20
C ALA A 344 -16.99 -11.14 -1.57
N GLY A 345 -16.30 -12.10 -2.19
CA GLY A 345 -15.60 -11.92 -3.48
C GLY A 345 -14.39 -11.00 -3.39
N GLY A 346 -13.76 -10.92 -2.22
CA GLY A 346 -12.66 -10.03 -1.94
C GLY A 346 -11.45 -10.71 -1.30
N HIS A 347 -10.60 -9.91 -0.66
CA HIS A 347 -9.41 -10.38 0.03
C HIS A 347 -9.15 -9.57 1.31
N ALA A 348 -8.39 -10.16 2.25
CA ALA A 348 -8.04 -9.55 3.52
C ALA A 348 -6.52 -9.54 3.74
N THR A 349 -6.00 -8.43 4.24
CA THR A 349 -4.60 -8.25 4.63
C THR A 349 -4.56 -7.93 6.12
N LEU A 350 -3.71 -8.63 6.88
CA LEU A 350 -3.37 -8.23 8.24
C LEU A 350 -2.44 -7.01 8.16
N PHE A 351 -3.04 -5.82 8.27
CA PHE A 351 -2.34 -4.56 8.01
C PHE A 351 -1.41 -4.15 9.16
N ARG A 352 -1.82 -4.45 10.40
CA ARG A 352 -1.01 -4.36 11.62
C ARG A 352 -1.33 -5.52 12.53
N SER A 353 -0.30 -6.07 13.16
CA SER A 353 -0.42 -7.07 14.23
C SER A 353 0.30 -6.57 15.49
N PRO A 354 -0.09 -7.03 16.68
CA PRO A 354 0.69 -6.86 17.88
C PRO A 354 2.12 -7.35 17.66
N ARG A 355 3.10 -6.69 18.28
CA ARG A 355 4.53 -7.03 18.10
C ARG A 355 4.90 -8.42 18.63
N ASP A 356 4.09 -8.96 19.52
CA ASP A 356 4.23 -10.25 20.19
C ASP A 356 3.43 -11.38 19.56
N GLN A 357 2.59 -11.06 18.55
CA GLN A 357 1.87 -12.09 17.81
C GLN A 357 2.70 -12.63 16.64
N THR A 358 2.66 -13.95 16.47
CA THR A 358 3.22 -14.62 15.30
C THR A 358 2.44 -14.20 14.05
N VAL A 359 3.19 -13.92 12.97
CA VAL A 359 2.60 -13.71 11.66
C VAL A 359 1.87 -14.99 11.23
N PRO A 360 0.69 -14.92 10.61
CA PRO A 360 0.04 -16.11 10.08
C PRO A 360 0.96 -16.93 9.17
N ASP A 361 0.89 -18.25 9.22
CA ASP A 361 1.76 -19.17 8.46
C ASP A 361 1.82 -18.84 6.95
N GLN A 362 0.75 -18.28 6.41
CA GLN A 362 0.66 -17.86 5.00
C GLN A 362 1.03 -16.38 4.79
N GLY A 363 1.63 -15.72 5.81
CA GLY A 363 2.00 -14.31 5.77
C GLY A 363 0.83 -13.35 6.07
N VAL A 364 1.11 -12.05 5.99
CA VAL A 364 0.12 -10.98 6.30
C VAL A 364 -0.86 -10.72 5.15
N PHE A 365 -0.45 -10.96 3.92
CA PHE A 365 -1.31 -10.78 2.75
C PHE A 365 -2.28 -11.96 2.57
N HIS A 366 -3.32 -11.72 1.79
CA HIS A 366 -4.22 -12.79 1.37
C HIS A 366 -3.44 -13.78 0.51
N PRO A 367 -3.57 -15.10 0.74
CA PRO A 367 -2.86 -16.10 -0.04
C PRO A 367 -3.18 -16.00 -1.53
N LEU A 368 -2.18 -16.16 -2.38
CA LEU A 368 -2.36 -16.20 -3.82
C LEU A 368 -2.91 -17.57 -4.24
N THR A 369 -3.75 -17.59 -5.28
CA THR A 369 -4.11 -18.85 -5.93
C THR A 369 -2.89 -19.45 -6.63
N ASP A 370 -2.84 -20.77 -6.78
CA ASP A 370 -1.70 -21.48 -7.37
C ASP A 370 -1.28 -20.93 -8.73
N GLY A 371 -2.25 -20.57 -9.58
CA GLY A 371 -1.98 -19.98 -10.89
C GLY A 371 -1.31 -18.60 -10.81
N VAL A 372 -1.77 -17.75 -9.90
CA VAL A 372 -1.17 -16.43 -9.67
C VAL A 372 0.21 -16.58 -9.05
N LEU A 373 0.36 -17.47 -8.07
CA LEU A 373 1.65 -17.75 -7.42
C LEU A 373 2.70 -18.22 -8.46
N ALA A 374 2.34 -19.13 -9.35
CA ALA A 374 3.24 -19.60 -10.41
C ALA A 374 3.70 -18.47 -11.35
N VAL A 375 2.81 -17.51 -11.67
CA VAL A 375 3.18 -16.33 -12.46
C VAL A 375 4.13 -15.43 -11.68
N VAL A 376 3.84 -15.16 -10.39
CA VAL A 376 4.70 -14.33 -9.53
C VAL A 376 6.08 -14.95 -9.37
N GLN A 377 6.18 -16.27 -9.20
CA GLN A 377 7.45 -17.01 -9.12
C GLN A 377 8.29 -16.83 -10.40
N ARG A 378 7.67 -16.96 -11.57
CA ARG A 378 8.36 -16.75 -12.86
C ARG A 378 8.84 -15.31 -13.01
N LEU A 379 8.01 -14.33 -12.65
CA LEU A 379 8.42 -12.93 -12.66
C LEU A 379 9.57 -12.65 -11.70
N LYS A 380 9.55 -13.23 -10.49
CA LYS A 380 10.66 -13.15 -9.54
C LYS A 380 11.94 -13.72 -10.14
N GLN A 381 11.86 -14.89 -10.77
CA GLN A 381 13.00 -15.52 -11.42
C GLN A 381 13.60 -14.69 -12.57
N GLU A 382 12.76 -13.96 -13.32
CA GLU A 382 13.22 -13.09 -14.41
C GLU A 382 13.87 -11.80 -13.90
N PHE A 383 13.27 -11.15 -12.89
CA PHE A 383 13.77 -9.85 -12.40
C PHE A 383 14.87 -10.00 -11.35
N ASP A 384 14.80 -11.02 -10.54
CA ASP A 384 15.71 -11.27 -9.42
C ASP A 384 16.03 -12.77 -9.30
N PRO A 385 16.77 -13.34 -10.25
CA PRO A 385 17.10 -14.78 -10.28
C PRO A 385 17.93 -15.23 -9.07
N LEU A 386 18.59 -14.31 -8.38
CA LEU A 386 19.40 -14.60 -7.20
C LEU A 386 18.60 -14.52 -5.89
N GLY A 387 17.34 -14.07 -5.93
CA GLY A 387 16.51 -13.91 -4.73
C GLY A 387 17.02 -12.85 -3.75
N LEU A 388 17.73 -11.83 -4.25
CA LEU A 388 18.39 -10.82 -3.42
C LEU A 388 17.40 -9.87 -2.73
N PHE A 389 16.36 -9.40 -3.46
CA PHE A 389 15.59 -8.24 -3.08
C PHE A 389 14.38 -8.57 -2.24
N ASN A 390 14.33 -8.02 -1.03
CA ASN A 390 13.20 -8.09 -0.09
C ASN A 390 12.55 -9.49 0.00
N PRO A 391 13.32 -10.57 0.21
CA PRO A 391 12.79 -11.93 0.21
C PRO A 391 11.66 -12.08 1.24
N GLY A 392 10.61 -12.77 0.85
CA GLY A 392 9.44 -13.03 1.69
C GLY A 392 8.54 -11.82 1.96
N ARG A 393 8.95 -10.61 1.62
CA ARG A 393 8.27 -9.36 2.01
C ARG A 393 6.84 -9.25 1.48
N LEU A 394 6.61 -9.59 0.22
CA LEU A 394 5.29 -9.55 -0.43
C LEU A 394 4.61 -10.92 -0.37
N VAL A 395 5.33 -11.95 -0.77
CA VAL A 395 4.84 -13.33 -0.79
C VAL A 395 5.70 -14.14 0.16
N HIS A 396 5.07 -14.75 1.15
CA HIS A 396 5.77 -15.57 2.13
C HIS A 396 6.49 -16.72 1.44
N GLY A 397 7.79 -16.89 1.70
CA GLY A 397 8.62 -17.93 1.10
C GLY A 397 9.20 -17.63 -0.29
N LEU A 398 9.04 -16.39 -0.82
CA LEU A 398 9.66 -15.95 -2.07
C LEU A 398 10.68 -14.85 -1.88
#